data_da7d8d41103e021e2c1b79ff6be04781
#
_entry.id   da7d8d41103e021e2c1b79ff6be04781
#
_cell.length_a   1.000
_cell.length_b   1.000
_cell.length_c   1.000
_cell.angle_alpha   90.00
_cell.angle_beta   90.00
_cell.angle_gamma   90.00
#
_symmetry.space_group_name_H-M   'P 1'
#
loop_
_entity.id
_entity.type
_entity.pdbx_description
1 polymer ?
#
loop_
_entity_poly.entity_id
_entity_poly.type
_entity_poly.pdbx_seq_one_letter_code
_entity_poly.pdbx_strand_id
1 'polypeptide(L)'
;EKIVYDMDLEEVRLVANLIPGKSARYDYVAQENKQHNADTPAKPDGMNDLQSIAHGCSEKAYAAKTTSAANPHITDKAGLDEQMKVVRNESGANLLNIKGIGKTCRIRIGEIIDVSFPDRMGLSPLGKFRIVEVVHEVRRDGHYTNSFVGIPDGTVHIPVPDVRLPLALPELATVRKNDDEKGQGRVKVAFDWQKNDKTTNWIRVQSPNAGVSDAVPKNRGWVFVPEVGDQVMVGYEHGNPDRPYVTGAMFHSASGKGGDENNKTKSIITRSGNAIVFDDETGSIVITDRTGKQLILLDGTDAITVMAKKSVTITNEDESVIIMDEKSIGLQADTISIEGRKSVTLLSGNENMVLSSEKNIISGSGTNIKMEAAKEYDLTTRTGTLNGTNLVIEGTADVAVSGGMVKINS
;
A
#
# COMPACT_ATOMS: atom_id res chain seq x y z
N GLU A 1 49.64 -31.78 -1.81
CA GLU A 1 50.97 -31.80 -2.46
C GLU A 1 52.01 -31.22 -1.49
N LYS A 2 53.17 -31.84 -1.38
CA LYS A 2 54.30 -31.30 -0.59
C LYS A 2 55.14 -30.41 -1.46
N ILE A 3 55.35 -29.16 -1.05
CA ILE A 3 56.09 -28.12 -1.77
C ILE A 3 57.18 -27.59 -0.82
N VAL A 4 58.42 -27.59 -1.33
CA VAL A 4 59.60 -27.18 -0.53
C VAL A 4 60.14 -25.86 -1.10
N TYR A 5 60.33 -24.86 -0.19
CA TYR A 5 60.99 -23.61 -0.55
C TYR A 5 62.42 -23.88 -1.04
N ASP A 6 62.89 -23.06 -1.99
CA ASP A 6 64.17 -23.18 -2.68
C ASP A 6 64.30 -24.31 -3.69
N MET A 7 63.51 -25.39 -3.53
CA MET A 7 63.40 -26.46 -4.53
C MET A 7 62.28 -26.24 -5.53
N ASP A 8 61.05 -26.10 -5.05
CA ASP A 8 59.82 -25.94 -5.82
C ASP A 8 59.36 -24.49 -5.94
N LEU A 9 59.77 -23.65 -4.98
CA LEU A 9 59.40 -22.23 -4.88
C LEU A 9 60.67 -21.34 -4.93
N GLU A 10 60.57 -20.23 -5.66
CA GLU A 10 61.58 -19.19 -5.68
C GLU A 10 61.33 -18.12 -4.65
N GLU A 11 60.06 -17.78 -4.43
CA GLU A 11 59.64 -16.77 -3.48
C GLU A 11 58.39 -17.22 -2.73
N VAL A 12 58.36 -16.92 -1.45
CA VAL A 12 57.15 -17.14 -0.60
C VAL A 12 57.00 -15.92 0.31
N ARG A 13 55.79 -15.39 0.29
CA ARG A 13 55.38 -14.30 1.21
C ARG A 13 54.11 -14.72 1.94
N LEU A 14 54.10 -14.61 3.25
CA LEU A 14 52.92 -14.74 4.08
C LEU A 14 52.40 -13.33 4.36
N VAL A 15 51.18 -13.05 3.99
CA VAL A 15 50.53 -11.74 4.07
C VAL A 15 49.38 -11.80 5.03
N ALA A 16 49.47 -11.06 6.14
CA ALA A 16 48.38 -10.87 7.09
C ALA A 16 47.74 -9.51 6.88
N ASN A 17 46.41 -9.46 6.79
CA ASN A 17 45.66 -8.26 6.55
C ASN A 17 44.80 -7.89 7.76
N LEU A 18 44.58 -6.60 7.97
CA LEU A 18 43.54 -6.10 8.86
C LEU A 18 42.24 -5.94 8.11
N ILE A 19 41.20 -6.68 8.52
CA ILE A 19 39.92 -6.72 7.82
C ILE A 19 38.78 -6.33 8.79
N PRO A 20 37.93 -5.35 8.45
CA PRO A 20 36.74 -5.05 9.22
C PRO A 20 35.76 -6.25 9.16
N GLY A 21 35.41 -6.81 10.32
CA GLY A 21 34.58 -8.02 10.36
C GLY A 21 33.29 -7.86 11.17
N LYS A 22 33.13 -6.75 11.91
CA LYS A 22 31.92 -6.47 12.69
C LYS A 22 30.89 -5.79 11.83
N SER A 23 29.82 -6.48 11.54
CA SER A 23 28.67 -5.90 10.83
C SER A 23 27.36 -6.42 11.38
N ALA A 24 26.29 -5.64 11.18
CA ALA A 24 24.92 -6.03 11.42
C ALA A 24 24.12 -5.82 10.14
N ARG A 25 23.15 -6.67 9.91
CA ARG A 25 22.16 -6.48 8.86
C ARG A 25 20.77 -6.53 9.43
N TYR A 26 19.86 -5.80 8.81
CA TYR A 26 18.45 -5.83 9.12
C TYR A 26 17.65 -6.13 7.85
N ASP A 27 16.49 -6.75 8.04
CA ASP A 27 15.49 -6.93 7.01
C ASP A 27 14.09 -6.79 7.58
N TYR A 28 13.18 -6.16 6.85
CA TYR A 28 11.80 -6.02 7.22
C TYR A 28 10.92 -6.95 6.40
N VAL A 29 10.24 -7.87 7.08
CA VAL A 29 9.29 -8.82 6.48
C VAL A 29 7.89 -8.26 6.62
N ALA A 30 7.37 -7.66 5.56
CA ALA A 30 6.08 -6.97 5.56
C ALA A 30 4.89 -7.91 5.87
N GLN A 31 4.97 -9.19 5.49
CA GLN A 31 3.92 -10.17 5.76
C GLN A 31 3.76 -10.47 7.26
N GLU A 32 4.81 -10.29 8.03
CA GLU A 32 4.82 -10.50 9.50
C GLU A 32 4.76 -9.18 10.27
N ASN A 33 4.90 -8.05 9.59
CA ASN A 33 5.11 -6.73 10.18
C ASN A 33 6.26 -6.75 11.20
N LYS A 34 7.38 -7.38 10.82
CA LYS A 34 8.50 -7.62 11.73
C LYS A 34 9.83 -7.27 11.10
N GLN A 35 10.66 -6.55 11.84
CA GLN A 35 12.05 -6.33 11.50
C GLN A 35 12.92 -7.39 12.17
N HIS A 36 13.71 -8.09 11.36
CA HIS A 36 14.76 -8.99 11.84
C HIS A 36 16.10 -8.27 11.81
N ASN A 37 16.94 -8.53 12.80
CA ASN A 37 18.29 -8.00 12.90
C ASN A 37 19.24 -9.15 13.24
N ALA A 38 20.44 -9.13 12.65
CA ALA A 38 21.47 -10.10 12.94
C ALA A 38 22.86 -9.45 12.91
N ASP A 39 23.72 -9.90 13.80
CA ASP A 39 25.11 -9.52 13.86
C ASP A 39 26.00 -10.63 13.29
N THR A 40 27.16 -10.27 12.77
CA THR A 40 28.19 -11.26 12.43
C THR A 40 28.61 -12.04 13.68
N PRO A 41 28.85 -13.37 13.57
CA PRO A 41 29.46 -14.15 14.65
C PRO A 41 30.77 -13.54 15.18
N ALA A 42 31.14 -13.87 16.38
CA ALA A 42 32.35 -13.29 17.03
C ALA A 42 33.64 -13.57 16.22
N LYS A 43 33.70 -14.74 15.57
CA LYS A 43 34.88 -15.14 14.78
C LYS A 43 34.49 -15.96 13.55
N PRO A 44 35.29 -15.94 12.46
CA PRO A 44 35.19 -16.89 11.38
C PRO A 44 35.41 -18.34 11.81
N ASP A 45 34.80 -19.28 11.10
CA ASP A 45 35.04 -20.71 11.30
C ASP A 45 36.38 -21.15 10.67
N GLY A 46 36.98 -22.19 11.19
CA GLY A 46 38.13 -22.87 10.57
C GLY A 46 39.47 -22.08 10.58
N MET A 47 39.59 -21.07 11.43
CA MET A 47 40.84 -20.28 11.52
C MET A 47 41.99 -21.07 12.15
N ASN A 48 43.19 -20.93 11.60
CA ASN A 48 44.42 -21.34 12.21
C ASN A 48 44.94 -20.27 13.22
N ASP A 49 46.05 -20.56 13.91
CA ASP A 49 46.60 -19.65 14.93
C ASP A 49 47.00 -18.29 14.38
N LEU A 50 47.61 -18.24 13.17
CA LEU A 50 48.00 -16.98 12.55
C LEU A 50 46.80 -16.16 12.10
N GLN A 51 45.76 -16.81 11.57
CA GLN A 51 44.49 -16.13 11.26
C GLN A 51 43.82 -15.59 12.53
N SER A 52 43.91 -16.33 13.64
CA SER A 52 43.37 -15.92 14.94
C SER A 52 44.06 -14.68 15.49
N ILE A 53 45.39 -14.57 15.32
CA ILE A 53 46.16 -13.37 15.67
C ILE A 53 45.74 -12.18 14.77
N ALA A 54 45.71 -12.37 13.46
CA ALA A 54 45.28 -11.33 12.48
C ALA A 54 43.85 -10.86 12.77
N HIS A 55 42.96 -11.79 13.12
CA HIS A 55 41.58 -11.49 13.52
C HIS A 55 41.55 -10.65 14.81
N GLY A 56 42.32 -11.02 15.87
CA GLY A 56 42.37 -10.27 17.10
C GLY A 56 42.91 -8.83 16.92
N CYS A 57 43.88 -8.64 16.02
CA CYS A 57 44.36 -7.31 15.62
C CYS A 57 43.29 -6.53 14.84
N SER A 58 42.57 -7.18 13.92
CA SER A 58 41.47 -6.58 13.15
C SER A 58 40.35 -6.10 14.06
N GLU A 59 39.93 -6.89 15.04
CA GLU A 59 38.88 -6.54 16.00
C GLU A 59 39.23 -5.32 16.86
N LYS A 60 40.52 -5.10 17.13
CA LYS A 60 41.01 -3.90 17.83
C LYS A 60 41.08 -2.68 16.91
N ALA A 61 41.55 -2.87 15.69
CA ALA A 61 41.67 -1.80 14.70
C ALA A 61 40.31 -1.30 14.21
N TYR A 62 39.36 -2.21 14.01
CA TYR A 62 37.99 -1.92 13.50
C TYR A 62 36.97 -2.22 14.61
N ALA A 63 36.98 -1.41 15.68
CA ALA A 63 36.08 -1.61 16.82
C ALA A 63 34.61 -1.27 16.50
N ALA A 64 34.35 -0.34 15.56
CA ALA A 64 33.01 0.08 15.17
C ALA A 64 32.29 -0.99 14.31
N LYS A 65 30.99 -1.17 14.61
CA LYS A 65 30.11 -2.05 13.85
C LYS A 65 29.37 -1.26 12.76
N THR A 66 29.35 -1.77 11.55
CA THR A 66 28.55 -1.23 10.45
C THR A 66 27.17 -1.88 10.41
N THR A 67 26.13 -1.12 10.08
CA THR A 67 24.76 -1.64 9.93
C THR A 67 24.22 -1.31 8.55
N SER A 68 23.67 -2.30 7.86
CA SER A 68 23.10 -2.14 6.52
C SER A 68 21.87 -3.03 6.33
N ALA A 69 21.07 -2.74 5.30
CA ALA A 69 20.00 -3.66 4.88
C ALA A 69 20.60 -4.98 4.37
N ALA A 70 19.87 -6.08 4.60
CA ALA A 70 20.25 -7.38 4.07
C ALA A 70 20.09 -7.38 2.53
N ASN A 71 20.99 -8.09 1.85
CA ASN A 71 20.95 -8.35 0.43
C ASN A 71 21.52 -9.76 0.21
N PRO A 72 20.76 -10.71 -0.32
CA PRO A 72 19.39 -10.66 -0.86
C PRO A 72 18.29 -10.52 0.20
N HIS A 73 17.04 -10.42 -0.24
CA HIS A 73 15.87 -10.40 0.65
C HIS A 73 15.74 -11.68 1.47
N ILE A 74 15.50 -11.53 2.75
CA ILE A 74 15.41 -12.62 3.72
C ILE A 74 13.96 -12.76 4.19
N THR A 75 13.50 -13.98 4.30
CA THR A 75 12.12 -14.29 4.70
C THR A 75 11.94 -14.49 6.20
N ASP A 76 13.02 -14.80 6.93
CA ASP A 76 12.98 -15.09 8.36
C ASP A 76 14.32 -14.79 9.05
N LYS A 77 14.32 -14.88 10.39
CA LYS A 77 15.51 -14.64 11.22
C LYS A 77 16.62 -15.66 10.98
N ALA A 78 16.30 -16.93 10.73
CA ALA A 78 17.29 -17.98 10.57
C ALA A 78 18.11 -17.77 9.29
N GLY A 79 17.45 -17.40 8.19
CA GLY A 79 18.13 -17.04 6.95
C GLY A 79 19.05 -15.83 7.11
N LEU A 80 18.65 -14.84 7.92
CA LEU A 80 19.50 -13.69 8.19
C LEU A 80 20.74 -14.06 9.02
N ASP A 81 20.59 -14.93 10.02
CA ASP A 81 21.71 -15.41 10.84
C ASP A 81 22.71 -16.23 9.98
N GLU A 82 22.22 -17.09 9.10
CA GLU A 82 23.08 -17.84 8.18
C GLU A 82 23.81 -16.93 7.19
N GLN A 83 23.14 -15.91 6.66
CA GLN A 83 23.78 -14.89 5.83
C GLN A 83 24.91 -14.17 6.58
N MET A 84 24.69 -13.82 7.86
CA MET A 84 25.71 -13.16 8.67
C MET A 84 26.91 -14.05 8.98
N LYS A 85 26.68 -15.38 9.09
CA LYS A 85 27.75 -16.37 9.22
C LYS A 85 28.60 -16.45 7.93
N VAL A 86 27.96 -16.46 6.77
CA VAL A 86 28.66 -16.42 5.48
C VAL A 86 29.51 -15.15 5.37
N VAL A 87 28.94 -13.97 5.64
CA VAL A 87 29.66 -12.68 5.63
C VAL A 87 30.89 -12.71 6.56
N ARG A 88 30.75 -13.34 7.74
CA ARG A 88 31.89 -13.48 8.66
C ARG A 88 32.98 -14.38 8.11
N ASN A 89 32.60 -15.51 7.53
CA ASN A 89 33.56 -16.46 6.94
C ASN A 89 34.26 -15.88 5.71
N GLU A 90 33.55 -15.10 4.87
CA GLU A 90 34.14 -14.33 3.77
C GLU A 90 35.23 -13.35 4.28
N SER A 91 34.96 -12.63 5.37
CA SER A 91 35.97 -11.75 5.99
C SER A 91 37.19 -12.55 6.46
N GLY A 92 36.97 -13.74 6.99
CA GLY A 92 38.02 -14.68 7.45
C GLY A 92 38.96 -15.13 6.35
N ALA A 93 38.43 -15.32 5.14
CA ALA A 93 39.22 -15.78 3.98
C ALA A 93 40.32 -14.78 3.56
N ASN A 94 40.14 -13.49 3.86
CA ASN A 94 41.07 -12.44 3.49
C ASN A 94 42.06 -12.05 4.61
N LEU A 95 41.96 -12.66 5.81
CA LEU A 95 42.83 -12.32 6.95
C LEU A 95 44.28 -12.74 6.73
N LEU A 96 44.50 -13.88 6.10
CA LEU A 96 45.81 -14.44 5.86
C LEU A 96 45.87 -15.07 4.48
N ASN A 97 46.90 -14.76 3.72
CA ASN A 97 47.15 -15.43 2.45
C ASN A 97 48.65 -15.69 2.26
N ILE A 98 48.96 -16.72 1.48
CA ILE A 98 50.29 -17.00 0.98
C ILE A 98 50.38 -16.57 -0.48
N LYS A 99 51.45 -15.88 -0.83
CA LYS A 99 51.79 -15.53 -2.24
C LYS A 99 53.17 -16.08 -2.53
N GLY A 100 53.33 -16.63 -3.71
CA GLY A 100 54.64 -17.14 -4.06
C GLY A 100 54.84 -17.25 -5.58
N ILE A 101 56.13 -17.48 -5.91
CA ILE A 101 56.57 -17.78 -7.27
C ILE A 101 57.10 -19.21 -7.24
N GLY A 102 56.52 -20.08 -8.07
CA GLY A 102 56.85 -21.48 -8.19
C GLY A 102 57.62 -21.80 -9.48
N LYS A 103 58.50 -22.84 -9.38
CA LYS A 103 59.20 -23.41 -10.51
C LYS A 103 58.61 -24.74 -10.98
N THR A 104 57.59 -25.21 -10.28
CA THR A 104 56.93 -26.52 -10.52
C THR A 104 55.52 -26.40 -11.05
N CYS A 105 55.14 -27.13 -12.09
CA CYS A 105 53.78 -27.19 -12.61
C CYS A 105 52.78 -27.95 -11.72
N ARG A 106 53.20 -28.42 -10.54
CA ARG A 106 52.38 -29.17 -9.60
C ARG A 106 51.41 -28.27 -8.80
N ILE A 107 51.62 -26.93 -8.79
CA ILE A 107 50.73 -25.98 -8.12
C ILE A 107 49.52 -25.73 -9.01
N ARG A 108 48.32 -26.13 -8.57
CA ARG A 108 47.07 -26.02 -9.34
C ARG A 108 45.97 -25.34 -8.52
N ILE A 109 45.08 -24.69 -9.21
CA ILE A 109 43.93 -24.05 -8.55
C ILE A 109 43.04 -25.08 -7.84
N GLY A 110 42.59 -24.74 -6.62
CA GLY A 110 41.74 -25.60 -5.78
C GLY A 110 42.50 -26.67 -4.98
N GLU A 111 43.75 -26.99 -5.35
CA GLU A 111 44.57 -27.96 -4.62
C GLU A 111 45.11 -27.40 -3.30
N ILE A 112 45.36 -28.27 -2.34
CA ILE A 112 46.03 -27.96 -1.08
C ILE A 112 47.51 -28.28 -1.19
N ILE A 113 48.36 -27.29 -1.00
CA ILE A 113 49.79 -27.42 -0.92
C ILE A 113 50.24 -27.40 0.54
N ASP A 114 51.20 -28.23 0.92
CA ASP A 114 51.85 -28.27 2.23
C ASP A 114 53.26 -27.67 2.07
N VAL A 115 53.41 -26.44 2.53
CA VAL A 115 54.62 -25.64 2.31
C VAL A 115 55.56 -25.81 3.48
N SER A 116 56.83 -26.09 3.20
CA SER A 116 57.88 -26.24 4.19
C SER A 116 59.18 -25.53 3.78
N PHE A 117 59.96 -25.15 4.75
CA PHE A 117 61.30 -24.54 4.57
C PHE A 117 62.39 -25.52 5.04
N PRO A 118 63.50 -25.60 4.34
CA PRO A 118 64.67 -26.29 4.83
C PRO A 118 65.25 -25.52 6.06
N ASP A 119 65.53 -26.25 7.11
CA ASP A 119 66.24 -25.72 8.28
C ASP A 119 67.38 -26.65 8.68
N ARG A 120 68.11 -26.28 9.74
CA ARG A 120 69.25 -27.06 10.21
C ARG A 120 68.92 -28.47 10.77
N MET A 121 67.61 -28.69 11.03
CA MET A 121 67.10 -29.97 11.59
C MET A 121 66.24 -30.74 10.60
N GLY A 122 66.06 -30.23 9.34
CA GLY A 122 65.25 -30.89 8.33
C GLY A 122 64.30 -29.91 7.61
N LEU A 123 62.99 -30.14 7.67
CA LEU A 123 62.00 -29.30 7.07
C LEU A 123 61.05 -28.72 8.12
N SER A 124 61.01 -27.41 8.26
CA SER A 124 60.06 -26.72 9.10
C SER A 124 58.79 -26.39 8.34
N PRO A 125 57.59 -26.82 8.79
CA PRO A 125 56.37 -26.59 8.11
C PRO A 125 55.92 -25.12 8.23
N LEU A 126 55.55 -24.47 7.13
CA LEU A 126 54.87 -23.20 7.12
C LEU A 126 53.34 -23.39 7.29
N GLY A 127 52.82 -24.49 6.77
CA GLY A 127 51.42 -24.86 6.85
C GLY A 127 50.80 -25.29 5.52
N LYS A 128 49.55 -25.62 5.59
CA LYS A 128 48.76 -26.07 4.42
C LYS A 128 47.90 -24.91 3.89
N PHE A 129 47.94 -24.73 2.58
CA PHE A 129 47.23 -23.67 1.89
C PHE A 129 46.45 -24.19 0.66
N ARG A 130 45.20 -23.79 0.53
CA ARG A 130 44.40 -24.02 -0.66
C ARG A 130 44.71 -22.91 -1.67
N ILE A 131 45.08 -23.30 -2.87
CA ILE A 131 45.38 -22.37 -3.97
C ILE A 131 44.06 -21.79 -4.50
N VAL A 132 43.94 -20.48 -4.49
CA VAL A 132 42.74 -19.74 -4.97
C VAL A 132 43.02 -18.95 -6.25
N GLU A 133 44.29 -18.74 -6.56
CA GLU A 133 44.72 -18.09 -7.79
C GLU A 133 46.05 -18.70 -8.23
N VAL A 134 46.24 -18.95 -9.53
CA VAL A 134 47.52 -19.36 -10.10
C VAL A 134 47.63 -18.87 -11.54
N VAL A 135 48.79 -18.32 -11.87
CA VAL A 135 49.14 -17.92 -13.24
C VAL A 135 50.38 -18.70 -13.65
N HIS A 136 50.29 -19.51 -14.69
CA HIS A 136 51.38 -20.24 -15.28
C HIS A 136 51.96 -19.45 -16.46
N GLU A 137 53.27 -19.23 -16.43
CA GLU A 137 53.99 -18.50 -17.49
C GLU A 137 55.09 -19.39 -18.10
N VAL A 138 55.06 -19.54 -19.41
CA VAL A 138 56.11 -20.20 -20.16
C VAL A 138 56.70 -19.20 -21.14
N ARG A 139 57.99 -18.92 -21.00
CA ARG A 139 58.71 -18.02 -21.88
C ARG A 139 59.21 -18.69 -23.15
N ARG A 140 59.54 -17.93 -24.13
CA ARG A 140 59.98 -18.41 -25.48
C ARG A 140 61.25 -19.26 -25.43
N ASP A 141 62.11 -19.05 -24.44
CA ASP A 141 63.31 -19.80 -24.14
C ASP A 141 63.04 -21.16 -23.40
N GLY A 142 61.79 -21.48 -23.17
CA GLY A 142 61.36 -22.65 -22.43
C GLY A 142 61.36 -22.50 -20.89
N HIS A 143 61.69 -21.32 -20.38
CA HIS A 143 61.64 -21.06 -18.95
C HIS A 143 60.21 -21.05 -18.44
N TYR A 144 59.96 -21.84 -17.43
CA TYR A 144 58.64 -21.92 -16.78
C TYR A 144 58.66 -21.35 -15.37
N THR A 145 57.68 -20.53 -15.07
CA THR A 145 57.37 -20.03 -13.72
C THR A 145 55.86 -20.00 -13.48
N ASN A 146 55.46 -19.98 -12.26
CA ASN A 146 54.09 -19.62 -11.90
C ASN A 146 54.06 -18.67 -10.72
N SER A 147 53.03 -17.84 -10.66
CA SER A 147 52.68 -17.06 -9.48
C SER A 147 51.37 -17.57 -8.93
N PHE A 148 51.27 -17.64 -7.61
CA PHE A 148 50.06 -18.19 -6.96
C PHE A 148 49.68 -17.40 -5.72
N VAL A 149 48.38 -17.50 -5.38
CA VAL A 149 47.81 -17.05 -4.09
C VAL A 149 47.10 -18.24 -3.46
N GLY A 150 47.33 -18.45 -2.18
CA GLY A 150 46.69 -19.49 -1.40
C GLY A 150 46.15 -18.93 -0.07
N ILE A 151 45.13 -19.57 0.45
CA ILE A 151 44.56 -19.30 1.79
C ILE A 151 44.76 -20.52 2.67
N PRO A 152 44.79 -20.39 4.01
CA PRO A 152 44.87 -21.54 4.89
C PRO A 152 43.79 -22.59 4.58
N ASP A 153 44.16 -23.87 4.62
CA ASP A 153 43.28 -24.98 4.16
C ASP A 153 42.03 -25.17 5.03
N GLY A 154 42.10 -24.76 6.31
CA GLY A 154 40.93 -24.77 7.24
C GLY A 154 39.92 -23.65 6.98
N THR A 155 40.23 -22.68 6.10
CA THR A 155 39.31 -21.58 5.79
C THR A 155 38.06 -22.12 5.12
N VAL A 156 36.88 -21.87 5.71
CA VAL A 156 35.60 -22.43 5.27
C VAL A 156 35.08 -21.77 4.00
N HIS A 157 35.44 -20.52 3.75
CA HIS A 157 34.98 -19.75 2.58
C HIS A 157 36.18 -19.31 1.70
N ILE A 158 36.00 -19.30 0.40
CA ILE A 158 37.00 -18.73 -0.51
C ILE A 158 36.83 -17.21 -0.58
N PRO A 159 37.90 -16.44 -0.91
CA PRO A 159 37.78 -15.01 -1.14
C PRO A 159 36.73 -14.71 -2.23
N VAL A 160 35.82 -13.79 -1.93
CA VAL A 160 34.81 -13.34 -2.89
C VAL A 160 35.44 -12.32 -3.83
N PRO A 161 35.23 -12.42 -5.15
CA PRO A 161 35.67 -11.38 -6.10
C PRO A 161 35.01 -10.03 -5.74
N ASP A 162 35.73 -8.94 -6.00
CA ASP A 162 35.18 -7.58 -5.88
C ASP A 162 34.18 -7.33 -7.03
N VAL A 163 32.95 -7.79 -6.82
CA VAL A 163 31.84 -7.63 -7.77
C VAL A 163 30.87 -6.61 -7.21
N ARG A 164 30.56 -5.58 -7.99
CA ARG A 164 29.51 -4.64 -7.63
C ARG A 164 28.17 -5.35 -7.67
N LEU A 165 27.41 -5.20 -6.59
CA LEU A 165 26.05 -5.69 -6.54
C LEU A 165 25.17 -4.96 -7.57
N PRO A 166 24.25 -5.64 -8.24
CA PRO A 166 23.36 -5.01 -9.20
C PRO A 166 22.52 -3.92 -8.53
N LEU A 167 22.42 -2.78 -9.19
CA LEU A 167 21.58 -1.64 -8.78
C LEU A 167 20.42 -1.54 -9.75
N ALA A 168 19.21 -1.73 -9.26
CA ALA A 168 18.00 -1.57 -10.06
C ALA A 168 17.50 -0.12 -10.00
N LEU A 169 17.20 0.44 -11.17
CA LEU A 169 16.56 1.74 -11.33
C LEU A 169 15.06 1.58 -11.54
N PRO A 170 14.24 2.62 -11.24
CA PRO A 170 12.81 2.55 -11.49
C PRO A 170 12.49 2.23 -12.96
N GLU A 171 11.53 1.32 -13.16
CA GLU A 171 11.12 0.84 -14.49
C GLU A 171 9.62 0.80 -14.64
N LEU A 172 9.13 0.91 -15.88
CA LEU A 172 7.73 0.70 -16.21
C LEU A 172 7.40 -0.80 -16.25
N ALA A 173 6.20 -1.13 -15.79
CA ALA A 173 5.67 -2.48 -15.85
C ALA A 173 4.15 -2.46 -16.03
N THR A 174 3.58 -3.57 -16.45
CA THR A 174 2.13 -3.75 -16.58
C THR A 174 1.61 -4.69 -15.50
N VAL A 175 0.52 -4.32 -14.84
CA VAL A 175 -0.14 -5.17 -13.85
C VAL A 175 -0.77 -6.39 -14.54
N ARG A 176 -0.45 -7.58 -14.05
CA ARG A 176 -0.98 -8.86 -14.56
C ARG A 176 -1.94 -9.54 -13.59
N LYS A 177 -1.79 -9.30 -12.28
CA LYS A 177 -2.71 -9.79 -11.24
C LYS A 177 -2.79 -8.79 -10.10
N ASN A 178 -4.01 -8.61 -9.57
CA ASN A 178 -4.30 -7.77 -8.39
C ASN A 178 -5.23 -8.47 -7.37
N ASP A 179 -5.48 -9.75 -7.56
CA ASP A 179 -6.32 -10.62 -6.73
C ASP A 179 -5.50 -11.30 -5.61
N ASP A 180 -4.81 -10.51 -4.80
CA ASP A 180 -3.95 -11.01 -3.71
C ASP A 180 -4.77 -11.81 -2.67
N GLU A 181 -4.58 -13.12 -2.62
CA GLU A 181 -5.28 -14.03 -1.71
C GLU A 181 -5.10 -13.70 -0.21
N LYS A 182 -4.01 -13.01 0.13
CA LYS A 182 -3.76 -12.55 1.50
C LYS A 182 -4.44 -11.22 1.83
N GLY A 183 -5.09 -10.57 0.85
CA GLY A 183 -5.79 -9.29 1.04
C GLY A 183 -4.87 -8.13 1.45
N GLN A 184 -3.59 -8.15 1.04
CA GLN A 184 -2.59 -7.12 1.38
C GLN A 184 -2.46 -6.04 0.30
N GLY A 185 -3.34 -6.05 -0.74
CA GLY A 185 -3.33 -5.07 -1.81
C GLY A 185 -2.07 -5.13 -2.69
N ARG A 186 -1.44 -6.31 -2.79
CA ARG A 186 -0.26 -6.53 -3.63
C ARG A 186 -0.67 -6.84 -5.06
N VAL A 187 0.25 -6.63 -5.96
CA VAL A 187 0.07 -6.93 -7.39
C VAL A 187 1.21 -7.79 -7.91
N LYS A 188 0.97 -8.48 -9.03
CA LYS A 188 2.02 -9.07 -9.86
C LYS A 188 2.11 -8.25 -11.14
N VAL A 189 3.32 -7.86 -11.50
CA VAL A 189 3.59 -7.07 -12.69
C VAL A 189 4.51 -7.80 -13.65
N ALA A 190 4.44 -7.45 -14.93
CA ALA A 190 5.38 -7.88 -15.95
C ALA A 190 6.13 -6.67 -16.48
N PHE A 191 7.45 -6.73 -16.48
CA PHE A 191 8.32 -5.74 -17.12
C PHE A 191 8.37 -6.00 -18.64
N ASP A 192 8.61 -4.97 -19.45
CA ASP A 192 8.62 -5.08 -20.91
C ASP A 192 9.72 -6.04 -21.43
N TRP A 193 10.81 -6.22 -20.70
CA TRP A 193 11.86 -7.17 -21.04
C TRP A 193 11.56 -8.62 -20.66
N GLN A 194 10.53 -8.87 -19.81
CA GLN A 194 10.13 -10.23 -19.45
C GLN A 194 9.41 -10.92 -20.60
N LYS A 195 9.82 -12.14 -20.91
CA LYS A 195 9.22 -12.99 -21.97
C LYS A 195 8.35 -14.08 -21.37
N ASN A 196 7.48 -14.65 -22.19
CA ASN A 196 6.68 -15.84 -21.86
C ASN A 196 5.76 -15.68 -20.64
N ASP A 197 5.01 -14.60 -20.56
CA ASP A 197 4.03 -14.29 -19.52
C ASP A 197 4.57 -14.37 -18.07
N LYS A 198 5.89 -14.28 -17.92
CA LYS A 198 6.51 -14.22 -16.60
C LYS A 198 6.11 -12.93 -15.89
N THR A 199 5.94 -13.04 -14.59
CA THR A 199 5.61 -11.91 -13.72
C THR A 199 6.52 -11.90 -12.51
N THR A 200 6.52 -10.79 -11.79
CA THR A 200 7.08 -10.74 -10.43
C THR A 200 6.32 -11.68 -9.48
N ASN A 201 6.89 -11.92 -8.31
CA ASN A 201 6.10 -12.34 -7.16
C ASN A 201 5.11 -11.22 -6.76
N TRP A 202 4.28 -11.47 -5.73
CA TRP A 202 3.41 -10.45 -5.16
C TRP A 202 4.24 -9.31 -4.55
N ILE A 203 4.17 -8.13 -5.16
CA ILE A 203 4.86 -6.92 -4.71
C ILE A 203 3.89 -5.91 -4.13
N ARG A 204 4.37 -5.10 -3.18
CA ARG A 204 3.57 -4.09 -2.49
C ARG A 204 3.26 -2.92 -3.40
N VAL A 205 2.11 -2.26 -3.16
CA VAL A 205 1.76 -1.00 -3.80
C VAL A 205 1.88 0.12 -2.77
N GLN A 206 2.59 1.18 -3.12
CA GLN A 206 2.67 2.37 -2.30
C GLN A 206 1.32 3.10 -2.33
N SER A 207 0.87 3.56 -1.17
CA SER A 207 -0.33 4.39 -1.03
C SER A 207 0.06 5.73 -0.42
N PRO A 208 -0.62 6.84 -0.75
CA PRO A 208 -0.39 8.14 -0.12
C PRO A 208 -0.61 8.11 1.40
N ASN A 209 -1.51 7.26 1.87
CA ASN A 209 -1.74 7.01 3.29
C ASN A 209 -2.25 5.60 3.50
N ALA A 210 -1.60 4.85 4.40
CA ALA A 210 -1.96 3.48 4.73
C ALA A 210 -1.61 3.17 6.19
N GLY A 211 -2.52 2.52 6.91
CA GLY A 211 -2.25 2.14 8.29
C GLY A 211 -3.47 1.64 9.03
N VAL A 212 -3.39 1.77 10.34
CA VAL A 212 -4.45 1.41 11.31
C VAL A 212 -4.60 2.51 12.37
N SER A 213 -5.68 2.49 13.09
CA SER A 213 -5.90 3.27 14.31
C SER A 213 -6.82 2.49 15.24
N ASP A 214 -6.98 2.94 16.49
CA ASP A 214 -7.87 2.28 17.46
C ASP A 214 -9.31 2.23 16.93
N ALA A 215 -9.79 3.29 16.30
CA ALA A 215 -11.13 3.36 15.71
C ALA A 215 -11.26 2.60 14.38
N VAL A 216 -10.16 2.45 13.63
CA VAL A 216 -10.14 1.79 12.31
C VAL A 216 -9.00 0.78 12.28
N PRO A 217 -9.23 -0.46 12.74
CA PRO A 217 -8.19 -1.46 12.96
C PRO A 217 -7.64 -2.08 11.67
N LYS A 218 -8.24 -1.80 10.51
CA LYS A 218 -7.79 -2.30 9.19
C LYS A 218 -8.09 -1.29 8.10
N ASN A 219 -7.20 -1.21 7.10
CA ASN A 219 -7.40 -0.44 5.86
C ASN A 219 -7.68 1.06 6.05
N ARG A 220 -7.11 1.67 7.10
CA ARG A 220 -7.16 3.13 7.22
C ARG A 220 -6.28 3.76 6.15
N GLY A 221 -6.83 4.70 5.40
CA GLY A 221 -6.14 5.43 4.34
C GLY A 221 -6.74 5.20 2.95
N TRP A 222 -5.92 5.22 1.92
CA TRP A 222 -6.34 5.10 0.52
C TRP A 222 -6.13 3.66 0.04
N VAL A 223 -7.23 2.98 -0.28
CA VAL A 223 -7.21 1.61 -0.80
C VAL A 223 -7.58 1.66 -2.28
N PHE A 224 -6.59 1.96 -3.11
CA PHE A 224 -6.69 1.97 -4.58
C PHE A 224 -5.56 1.10 -5.14
N VAL A 225 -5.89 -0.17 -5.39
CA VAL A 225 -4.96 -1.12 -6.01
C VAL A 225 -5.07 -0.97 -7.53
N PRO A 226 -3.96 -0.83 -8.26
CA PRO A 226 -3.98 -0.76 -9.72
C PRO A 226 -4.71 -1.96 -10.34
N GLU A 227 -5.44 -1.72 -11.43
CA GLU A 227 -6.19 -2.76 -12.14
C GLU A 227 -5.29 -3.56 -13.09
N VAL A 228 -5.73 -4.76 -13.43
CA VAL A 228 -5.05 -5.58 -14.44
C VAL A 228 -5.04 -4.85 -15.78
N GLY A 229 -3.85 -4.70 -16.36
CA GLY A 229 -3.62 -3.94 -17.58
C GLY A 229 -3.08 -2.52 -17.35
N ASP A 230 -3.15 -2.00 -16.13
CA ASP A 230 -2.59 -0.68 -15.83
C ASP A 230 -1.06 -0.67 -15.96
N GLN A 231 -0.55 0.42 -16.52
CA GLN A 231 0.88 0.71 -16.51
C GLN A 231 1.28 1.34 -15.18
N VAL A 232 2.31 0.76 -14.56
CA VAL A 232 2.80 1.20 -13.25
C VAL A 232 4.30 1.45 -13.27
N MET A 233 4.75 2.38 -12.45
CA MET A 233 6.15 2.57 -12.15
C MET A 233 6.56 1.68 -10.97
N VAL A 234 7.62 0.91 -11.14
CA VAL A 234 8.19 0.04 -10.10
C VAL A 234 9.48 0.64 -9.60
N GLY A 235 9.55 0.91 -8.31
CA GLY A 235 10.76 1.28 -7.61
C GLY A 235 11.37 0.08 -6.87
N TYR A 236 12.56 0.27 -6.30
CA TYR A 236 13.30 -0.78 -5.61
C TYR A 236 13.86 -0.27 -4.28
N GLU A 237 13.56 -0.95 -3.19
CA GLU A 237 14.10 -0.60 -1.87
C GLU A 237 15.64 -0.71 -1.90
N HIS A 238 16.33 0.37 -1.56
CA HIS A 238 17.79 0.46 -1.62
C HIS A 238 18.42 0.15 -2.99
N GLY A 239 17.64 0.26 -4.09
CA GLY A 239 18.09 -0.13 -5.43
C GLY A 239 18.30 -1.64 -5.60
N ASN A 240 17.77 -2.46 -4.70
CA ASN A 240 17.91 -3.90 -4.72
C ASN A 240 16.87 -4.54 -5.65
N PRO A 241 17.30 -5.26 -6.74
CA PRO A 241 16.38 -5.93 -7.66
C PRO A 241 15.40 -6.90 -7.00
N ASP A 242 15.76 -7.48 -5.84
CA ASP A 242 14.91 -8.43 -5.12
C ASP A 242 13.83 -7.74 -4.26
N ARG A 243 13.79 -6.40 -4.23
CA ARG A 243 12.87 -5.59 -3.42
C ARG A 243 12.03 -4.61 -4.24
N PRO A 244 11.34 -5.08 -5.28
CA PRO A 244 10.47 -4.22 -6.08
C PRO A 244 9.20 -3.84 -5.32
N TYR A 245 8.71 -2.63 -5.57
CA TYR A 245 7.39 -2.17 -5.15
C TYR A 245 6.82 -1.19 -6.16
N VAL A 246 5.48 -1.14 -6.29
CA VAL A 246 4.81 -0.19 -7.18
C VAL A 246 4.73 1.17 -6.49
N THR A 247 5.23 2.22 -7.16
CA THR A 247 5.17 3.61 -6.68
C THR A 247 3.88 4.31 -7.09
N GLY A 248 3.21 3.87 -8.16
CA GLY A 248 1.97 4.42 -8.67
C GLY A 248 1.69 3.98 -10.10
N ALA A 249 0.46 4.26 -10.57
CA ALA A 249 0.05 4.05 -11.95
C ALA A 249 0.35 5.29 -12.80
N MET A 250 0.51 5.10 -14.11
CA MET A 250 0.79 6.16 -15.07
C MET A 250 -0.23 6.12 -16.21
N PHE A 251 -0.77 7.28 -16.55
CA PHE A 251 -1.61 7.41 -17.74
C PHE A 251 -0.76 7.35 -19.01
N HIS A 252 -1.32 6.78 -20.06
CA HIS A 252 -0.75 6.73 -21.39
C HIS A 252 -1.85 6.92 -22.45
N SER A 253 -1.51 7.05 -23.72
CA SER A 253 -2.44 7.39 -24.80
C SER A 253 -3.65 6.46 -24.94
N ALA A 254 -3.53 5.18 -24.54
CA ALA A 254 -4.64 4.22 -24.59
C ALA A 254 -5.48 4.18 -23.31
N SER A 255 -4.94 4.60 -22.16
CA SER A 255 -5.67 4.64 -20.87
C SER A 255 -6.34 5.98 -20.59
N GLY A 256 -6.13 6.98 -21.45
CA GLY A 256 -6.66 8.33 -21.31
C GLY A 256 -5.56 9.37 -21.14
N LYS A 257 -5.95 10.64 -21.17
CA LYS A 257 -4.99 11.74 -21.14
C LYS A 257 -4.48 12.08 -19.72
N GLY A 258 -5.11 11.51 -18.67
CA GLY A 258 -4.76 11.82 -17.28
C GLY A 258 -5.13 13.23 -16.83
N GLY A 259 -5.88 13.96 -17.67
CA GLY A 259 -6.33 15.32 -17.43
C GLY A 259 -7.01 15.89 -18.66
N ASP A 260 -7.57 17.10 -18.55
CA ASP A 260 -8.16 17.86 -19.65
C ASP A 260 -7.29 19.06 -20.04
N GLU A 261 -7.71 19.77 -21.07
CA GLU A 261 -7.09 21.03 -21.47
C GLU A 261 -7.28 22.06 -20.35
N ASN A 262 -6.20 22.72 -19.94
CA ASN A 262 -6.12 23.65 -18.81
C ASN A 262 -6.29 23.04 -17.42
N ASN A 263 -6.30 21.70 -17.31
CA ASN A 263 -6.33 20.98 -16.02
C ASN A 263 -7.50 21.43 -15.09
N LYS A 264 -8.69 21.61 -15.67
CA LYS A 264 -9.87 22.09 -14.95
C LYS A 264 -10.53 21.01 -14.11
N THR A 265 -10.51 19.76 -14.58
CA THR A 265 -11.20 18.65 -13.94
C THR A 265 -10.24 17.82 -13.08
N LYS A 266 -10.64 17.52 -11.85
CA LYS A 266 -10.02 16.51 -10.98
C LYS A 266 -11.05 15.44 -10.69
N SER A 267 -10.62 14.18 -10.67
CA SER A 267 -11.57 13.10 -10.45
C SER A 267 -11.00 11.90 -9.72
N ILE A 268 -11.85 11.19 -9.01
CA ILE A 268 -11.64 9.85 -8.50
C ILE A 268 -12.68 8.97 -9.18
N ILE A 269 -12.26 8.04 -10.04
CA ILE A 269 -13.16 7.18 -10.80
C ILE A 269 -12.79 5.72 -10.55
N THR A 270 -13.75 4.91 -10.14
CA THR A 270 -13.56 3.48 -9.92
C THR A 270 -13.68 2.70 -11.23
N ARG A 271 -13.20 1.45 -11.26
CA ARG A 271 -13.31 0.54 -12.41
C ARG A 271 -14.74 0.40 -12.94
N SER A 272 -15.74 0.46 -12.07
CA SER A 272 -17.16 0.37 -12.47
C SER A 272 -17.75 1.68 -12.98
N GLY A 273 -17.04 2.81 -12.87
CA GLY A 273 -17.49 4.13 -13.29
C GLY A 273 -18.17 4.96 -12.21
N ASN A 274 -18.15 4.55 -10.94
CA ASN A 274 -18.56 5.45 -9.86
C ASN A 274 -17.52 6.57 -9.74
N ALA A 275 -17.95 7.81 -9.58
CA ALA A 275 -17.06 8.97 -9.66
C ALA A 275 -17.32 10.03 -8.58
N ILE A 276 -16.23 10.68 -8.19
CA ILE A 276 -16.24 12.01 -7.55
C ILE A 276 -15.44 12.92 -8.48
N VAL A 277 -16.10 13.98 -8.96
CA VAL A 277 -15.52 14.93 -9.93
C VAL A 277 -15.58 16.32 -9.37
N PHE A 278 -14.47 17.04 -9.47
CA PHE A 278 -14.33 18.46 -9.13
C PHE A 278 -14.06 19.22 -10.44
N ASP A 279 -14.83 20.26 -10.71
CA ASP A 279 -14.63 21.16 -11.83
C ASP A 279 -14.21 22.53 -11.32
N ASP A 280 -12.95 22.89 -11.55
CA ASP A 280 -12.37 24.16 -11.08
C ASP A 280 -12.86 25.37 -11.91
N GLU A 281 -13.42 25.16 -13.11
CA GLU A 281 -13.96 26.24 -13.94
C GLU A 281 -15.31 26.70 -13.43
N THR A 282 -16.19 25.77 -13.13
CA THR A 282 -17.54 26.04 -12.62
C THR A 282 -17.61 26.09 -11.10
N GLY A 283 -16.58 25.56 -10.40
CA GLY A 283 -16.59 25.38 -8.95
C GLY A 283 -17.50 24.26 -8.49
N SER A 284 -17.95 23.37 -9.41
CA SER A 284 -18.90 22.31 -9.08
C SER A 284 -18.24 21.04 -8.58
N ILE A 285 -19.00 20.27 -7.77
CA ILE A 285 -18.64 18.95 -7.29
C ILE A 285 -19.76 17.98 -7.62
N VAL A 286 -19.42 16.86 -8.25
CA VAL A 286 -20.37 15.79 -8.59
C VAL A 286 -19.92 14.48 -7.92
N ILE A 287 -20.83 13.86 -7.18
CA ILE A 287 -20.70 12.48 -6.72
C ILE A 287 -21.75 11.66 -7.46
N THR A 288 -21.33 10.68 -8.23
CA THR A 288 -22.27 9.95 -9.10
C THR A 288 -21.97 8.44 -9.14
N ASP A 289 -23.03 7.67 -9.36
CA ASP A 289 -22.91 6.26 -9.70
C ASP A 289 -22.49 6.08 -11.17
N ARG A 290 -22.14 4.86 -11.55
CA ARG A 290 -21.73 4.49 -12.91
C ARG A 290 -22.73 4.84 -14.01
N THR A 291 -24.01 5.05 -13.68
CA THR A 291 -25.07 5.31 -14.65
C THR A 291 -25.33 6.79 -14.87
N GLY A 292 -24.80 7.66 -14.01
CA GLY A 292 -25.07 9.09 -13.97
C GLY A 292 -26.52 9.46 -13.58
N LYS A 293 -27.30 8.47 -13.11
CA LYS A 293 -28.72 8.65 -12.75
C LYS A 293 -28.98 8.76 -11.26
N GLN A 294 -27.96 8.54 -10.47
CA GLN A 294 -27.96 8.74 -9.02
C GLN A 294 -26.78 9.66 -8.72
N LEU A 295 -27.05 10.87 -8.30
CA LEU A 295 -25.98 11.85 -8.07
C LEU A 295 -26.32 12.85 -6.95
N ILE A 296 -25.26 13.42 -6.41
CA ILE A 296 -25.27 14.65 -5.61
C ILE A 296 -24.43 15.66 -6.39
N LEU A 297 -25.00 16.80 -6.71
CA LEU A 297 -24.35 17.92 -7.41
C LEU A 297 -24.36 19.15 -6.50
N LEU A 298 -23.17 19.69 -6.25
CA LEU A 298 -22.98 21.07 -5.79
C LEU A 298 -22.62 21.85 -7.05
N ASP A 299 -23.49 22.75 -7.51
CA ASP A 299 -23.36 23.36 -8.85
C ASP A 299 -22.33 24.50 -8.95
N GLY A 300 -21.68 24.83 -7.81
CA GLY A 300 -20.68 25.91 -7.76
C GLY A 300 -21.28 27.32 -7.66
N THR A 301 -22.61 27.43 -7.61
CA THR A 301 -23.35 28.70 -7.39
C THR A 301 -24.11 28.64 -6.07
N ASP A 302 -25.42 28.39 -6.08
CA ASP A 302 -26.27 28.44 -4.91
C ASP A 302 -27.13 27.18 -4.68
N ALA A 303 -26.98 26.13 -5.51
CA ALA A 303 -27.86 24.96 -5.45
C ALA A 303 -27.14 23.65 -5.14
N ILE A 304 -27.84 22.79 -4.41
CA ILE A 304 -27.50 21.38 -4.21
C ILE A 304 -28.62 20.53 -4.81
N THR A 305 -28.28 19.66 -5.74
CA THR A 305 -29.22 18.70 -6.34
C THR A 305 -28.90 17.30 -5.84
N VAL A 306 -29.91 16.61 -5.32
CA VAL A 306 -29.87 15.18 -5.04
C VAL A 306 -30.84 14.49 -6.00
N MET A 307 -30.34 13.61 -6.84
CA MET A 307 -31.13 12.93 -7.85
C MET A 307 -30.97 11.41 -7.74
N ALA A 308 -32.09 10.71 -7.84
CA ALA A 308 -32.13 9.26 -7.97
C ALA A 308 -33.19 8.84 -8.99
N LYS A 309 -32.98 7.69 -9.65
CA LYS A 309 -33.93 7.17 -10.65
C LYS A 309 -35.28 6.77 -10.03
N LYS A 310 -35.30 6.25 -8.80
CA LYS A 310 -36.52 5.72 -8.15
C LYS A 310 -36.89 6.48 -6.90
N SER A 311 -36.02 6.51 -5.93
CA SER A 311 -36.33 7.15 -4.64
C SER A 311 -35.11 7.82 -4.00
N VAL A 312 -35.36 8.89 -3.26
CA VAL A 312 -34.43 9.50 -2.31
C VAL A 312 -35.03 9.34 -0.91
N THR A 313 -34.27 8.77 0.01
CA THR A 313 -34.65 8.60 1.41
C THR A 313 -33.69 9.36 2.29
N ILE A 314 -34.21 10.21 3.18
CA ILE A 314 -33.45 10.88 4.23
C ILE A 314 -34.02 10.40 5.55
N THR A 315 -33.21 9.80 6.38
CA THR A 315 -33.64 9.21 7.66
C THR A 315 -32.62 9.51 8.76
N ASN A 316 -33.08 9.49 10.01
CA ASN A 316 -32.23 9.50 11.19
C ASN A 316 -32.34 8.18 11.97
N GLU A 317 -31.59 8.03 13.07
CA GLU A 317 -31.60 6.83 13.91
C GLU A 317 -32.95 6.60 14.62
N ASP A 318 -33.73 7.67 14.84
CA ASP A 318 -35.03 7.64 15.50
C ASP A 318 -36.23 7.44 14.53
N GLU A 319 -35.96 6.87 13.35
CA GLU A 319 -36.95 6.48 12.34
C GLU A 319 -37.78 7.65 11.74
N SER A 320 -37.35 8.89 11.91
CA SER A 320 -37.94 10.00 11.16
C SER A 320 -37.48 9.95 9.71
N VAL A 321 -38.41 9.99 8.76
CA VAL A 321 -38.10 9.71 7.34
C VAL A 321 -38.74 10.75 6.42
N ILE A 322 -37.97 11.19 5.44
CA ILE A 322 -38.45 11.91 4.24
C ILE A 322 -38.20 10.98 3.05
N ILE A 323 -39.22 10.60 2.35
CA ILE A 323 -39.12 9.75 1.15
C ILE A 323 -39.69 10.52 -0.02
N MET A 324 -38.90 10.63 -1.10
CA MET A 324 -39.35 11.04 -2.43
C MET A 324 -39.31 9.81 -3.32
N ASP A 325 -40.44 9.34 -3.78
CA ASP A 325 -40.60 8.19 -4.64
C ASP A 325 -41.16 8.63 -5.99
N GLU A 326 -41.35 7.71 -6.95
CA GLU A 326 -41.72 8.00 -8.34
C GLU A 326 -42.83 9.05 -8.51
N LYS A 327 -43.85 9.07 -7.66
CA LYS A 327 -45.00 9.99 -7.71
C LYS A 327 -45.43 10.52 -6.34
N SER A 328 -44.70 10.29 -5.27
CA SER A 328 -45.07 10.70 -3.92
C SER A 328 -43.93 11.29 -3.14
N ILE A 329 -44.30 12.15 -2.19
CA ILE A 329 -43.39 12.61 -1.11
C ILE A 329 -44.06 12.22 0.21
N GLY A 330 -43.37 11.38 0.99
CA GLY A 330 -43.79 10.94 2.32
C GLY A 330 -42.95 11.59 3.40
N LEU A 331 -43.59 12.05 4.48
CA LEU A 331 -42.99 12.48 5.71
C LEU A 331 -43.51 11.61 6.82
N GLN A 332 -42.64 10.98 7.59
CA GLN A 332 -42.99 10.15 8.73
C GLN A 332 -42.12 10.50 9.91
N ALA A 333 -42.76 10.81 11.04
CA ALA A 333 -42.10 11.08 12.32
C ALA A 333 -43.14 11.10 13.43
N ASP A 334 -42.75 11.03 14.69
CA ASP A 334 -43.64 11.24 15.85
C ASP A 334 -44.31 12.61 15.82
N THR A 335 -43.59 13.61 15.37
CA THR A 335 -44.10 14.98 15.19
C THR A 335 -43.59 15.60 13.89
N ILE A 336 -44.49 16.12 13.08
CA ILE A 336 -44.17 16.89 11.89
C ILE A 336 -44.65 18.33 12.10
N SER A 337 -43.73 19.29 12.10
CA SER A 337 -44.04 20.73 12.20
C SER A 337 -43.73 21.44 10.88
N ILE A 338 -44.71 22.18 10.36
CA ILE A 338 -44.56 22.97 9.14
C ILE A 338 -44.87 24.42 9.51
N GLU A 339 -43.85 25.28 9.46
CA GLU A 339 -43.94 26.67 9.81
C GLU A 339 -43.46 27.56 8.68
N GLY A 340 -44.25 28.55 8.31
CA GLY A 340 -43.90 29.58 7.33
C GLY A 340 -43.97 30.99 7.94
N ARG A 341 -42.91 31.76 7.88
CA ARG A 341 -42.88 33.14 8.41
C ARG A 341 -43.88 34.06 7.76
N LYS A 342 -44.26 33.83 6.51
CA LYS A 342 -45.23 34.65 5.76
C LYS A 342 -46.49 33.86 5.45
N SER A 343 -46.37 32.68 4.91
CA SER A 343 -47.48 31.80 4.55
C SER A 343 -47.05 30.33 4.47
N VAL A 344 -47.99 29.44 4.74
CA VAL A 344 -47.93 28.01 4.37
C VAL A 344 -49.08 27.79 3.40
N THR A 345 -48.79 27.30 2.19
CA THR A 345 -49.80 27.03 1.18
C THR A 345 -49.80 25.55 0.82
N LEU A 346 -50.91 24.87 0.97
CA LEU A 346 -51.11 23.49 0.59
C LEU A 346 -52.15 23.44 -0.55
N LEU A 347 -51.80 22.94 -1.72
CA LEU A 347 -52.63 22.88 -2.92
C LEU A 347 -52.69 21.46 -3.43
N SER A 348 -53.90 20.99 -3.78
CA SER A 348 -54.13 19.78 -4.60
C SER A 348 -54.75 20.21 -5.92
N GLY A 349 -54.11 19.88 -7.04
CA GLY A 349 -54.54 20.36 -8.37
C GLY A 349 -55.84 19.73 -8.83
N ASN A 350 -55.88 18.41 -9.00
CA ASN A 350 -56.99 17.69 -9.60
C ASN A 350 -57.63 16.65 -8.69
N GLU A 351 -57.08 16.42 -7.51
CA GLU A 351 -57.51 15.41 -6.57
C GLU A 351 -57.84 16.01 -5.20
N ASN A 352 -58.25 15.20 -4.27
CA ASN A 352 -58.61 15.65 -2.91
C ASN A 352 -57.39 16.01 -2.07
N MET A 353 -57.52 17.02 -1.23
CA MET A 353 -56.68 17.23 -0.07
C MET A 353 -57.36 16.55 1.11
N VAL A 354 -56.71 15.55 1.72
CA VAL A 354 -57.26 14.81 2.87
C VAL A 354 -56.44 15.16 4.14
N LEU A 355 -57.15 15.64 5.17
CA LEU A 355 -56.65 15.80 6.52
C LEU A 355 -57.36 14.79 7.42
N SER A 356 -56.62 13.87 8.03
CA SER A 356 -57.18 12.82 8.87
C SER A 356 -56.40 12.70 10.17
N SER A 357 -57.11 12.51 11.28
CA SER A 357 -56.50 12.29 12.59
C SER A 357 -57.41 11.38 13.42
N GLU A 358 -56.82 10.44 14.13
CA GLU A 358 -57.56 9.57 15.07
C GLU A 358 -58.13 10.33 16.28
N LYS A 359 -57.55 11.46 16.65
CA LYS A 359 -57.96 12.25 17.82
C LYS A 359 -58.59 13.57 17.43
N ASN A 360 -57.80 14.54 17.04
CA ASN A 360 -58.30 15.90 16.81
C ASN A 360 -57.65 16.53 15.57
N ILE A 361 -58.41 17.30 14.83
CA ILE A 361 -57.93 18.31 13.88
C ILE A 361 -58.29 19.67 14.48
N ILE A 362 -57.30 20.46 14.82
CA ILE A 362 -57.47 21.79 15.42
C ILE A 362 -57.05 22.83 14.41
N SER A 363 -57.96 23.72 14.06
CA SER A 363 -57.69 24.90 13.23
C SER A 363 -57.92 26.16 14.03
N GLY A 364 -56.94 27.06 14.06
CA GLY A 364 -57.05 28.33 14.81
C GLY A 364 -56.36 29.44 14.01
N SER A 365 -56.87 30.64 14.15
CA SER A 365 -56.30 31.84 13.56
C SER A 365 -56.47 33.01 14.54
N GLY A 366 -55.45 33.88 14.60
CA GLY A 366 -55.52 35.11 15.37
C GLY A 366 -56.46 36.16 14.76
N THR A 367 -56.89 35.97 13.51
CA THR A 367 -57.80 36.91 12.79
C THR A 367 -59.01 36.18 12.20
N ASN A 368 -58.79 35.47 11.10
CA ASN A 368 -59.91 34.85 10.35
C ASN A 368 -59.59 33.42 9.91
N ILE A 369 -60.59 32.57 9.93
CA ILE A 369 -60.62 31.30 9.23
C ILE A 369 -61.67 31.40 8.12
N LYS A 370 -61.28 31.30 6.86
CA LYS A 370 -62.16 31.34 5.70
C LYS A 370 -62.21 29.96 5.02
N MET A 371 -63.40 29.43 4.84
CA MET A 371 -63.65 28.19 4.10
C MET A 371 -64.59 28.49 2.95
N GLU A 372 -64.20 28.17 1.74
CA GLU A 372 -64.99 28.38 0.53
C GLU A 372 -65.03 27.11 -0.30
N ALA A 373 -66.20 26.74 -0.77
CA ALA A 373 -66.39 25.63 -1.73
C ALA A 373 -67.16 26.14 -2.95
N ALA A 374 -66.68 25.83 -4.15
CA ALA A 374 -67.35 26.24 -5.38
C ALA A 374 -68.66 25.47 -5.67
N LYS A 375 -68.85 24.29 -5.14
CA LYS A 375 -70.04 23.50 -5.32
C LYS A 375 -70.71 23.15 -4.03
N GLU A 376 -70.07 22.47 -3.14
CA GLU A 376 -70.66 21.90 -1.95
C GLU A 376 -69.67 22.00 -0.77
N TYR A 377 -70.19 22.37 0.39
CA TYR A 377 -69.47 22.31 1.68
C TYR A 377 -70.30 21.45 2.62
N ASP A 378 -69.80 20.25 2.92
CA ASP A 378 -70.45 19.29 3.81
C ASP A 378 -69.71 19.21 5.12
N LEU A 379 -70.44 19.36 6.24
CA LEU A 379 -69.95 19.19 7.57
C LEU A 379 -70.78 18.11 8.27
N THR A 380 -70.31 16.89 8.23
CA THR A 380 -70.97 15.75 8.89
C THR A 380 -70.32 15.46 10.19
N THR A 381 -71.03 15.53 11.29
CA THR A 381 -70.56 15.28 12.63
C THR A 381 -71.57 14.56 13.48
N ARG A 382 -71.16 13.80 14.46
CA ARG A 382 -72.03 13.15 15.44
C ARG A 382 -72.60 14.17 16.43
N THR A 383 -71.77 15.08 16.88
CA THR A 383 -72.14 16.24 17.73
C THR A 383 -71.34 17.45 17.27
N GLY A 384 -71.98 18.52 16.95
CA GLY A 384 -71.34 19.79 16.53
C GLY A 384 -71.79 20.93 17.38
N THR A 385 -70.89 21.85 17.71
CA THR A 385 -71.21 23.08 18.39
C THR A 385 -70.60 24.26 17.65
N LEU A 386 -71.40 25.24 17.31
CA LEU A 386 -70.97 26.54 16.77
C LEU A 386 -71.19 27.62 17.78
N ASN A 387 -70.13 28.19 18.29
CA ASN A 387 -70.16 29.28 19.28
C ASN A 387 -69.54 30.55 18.71
N GLY A 388 -70.19 31.64 18.83
CA GLY A 388 -69.71 32.95 18.39
C GLY A 388 -70.50 34.08 19.04
N THR A 389 -69.90 35.25 19.11
CA THR A 389 -70.57 36.45 19.59
C THR A 389 -71.72 36.85 18.64
N ASN A 390 -71.48 36.66 17.33
CA ASN A 390 -72.48 36.76 16.28
C ASN A 390 -72.30 35.59 15.35
N LEU A 391 -73.35 34.81 15.15
CA LEU A 391 -73.44 33.74 14.17
C LEU A 391 -74.50 34.12 13.13
N VAL A 392 -74.04 34.33 11.91
CA VAL A 392 -74.94 34.64 10.75
C VAL A 392 -74.92 33.48 9.81
N ILE A 393 -76.09 32.95 9.44
CA ILE A 393 -76.30 31.90 8.45
C ILE A 393 -77.19 32.46 7.37
N GLU A 394 -76.66 32.68 6.20
CA GLU A 394 -77.42 33.27 5.06
C GLU A 394 -77.38 32.30 3.85
N GLY A 395 -78.52 32.14 3.23
CA GLY A 395 -78.67 31.41 1.95
C GLY A 395 -79.41 32.24 0.94
N THR A 396 -78.99 32.20 -0.31
CA THR A 396 -79.63 32.96 -1.41
C THR A 396 -80.93 32.32 -1.92
N ALA A 397 -81.15 31.03 -1.62
CA ALA A 397 -82.40 30.32 -1.97
C ALA A 397 -83.09 29.80 -0.72
N ASP A 398 -82.49 28.85 -0.01
CA ASP A 398 -83.10 28.24 1.20
C ASP A 398 -82.06 28.10 2.32
N VAL A 399 -82.50 28.27 3.56
CA VAL A 399 -81.83 27.83 4.79
C VAL A 399 -82.73 26.85 5.48
N ALA A 400 -82.41 25.53 5.35
CA ALA A 400 -83.20 24.50 6.01
C ALA A 400 -82.54 24.01 7.29
N VAL A 401 -83.22 24.04 8.40
CA VAL A 401 -82.80 23.49 9.68
C VAL A 401 -83.82 22.36 10.04
N SER A 402 -83.32 21.13 10.09
CA SER A 402 -84.15 19.97 10.44
C SER A 402 -83.51 19.13 11.55
N GLY A 403 -84.32 18.55 12.39
CA GLY A 403 -83.84 17.68 13.50
C GLY A 403 -84.99 17.17 14.34
N GLY A 404 -84.77 16.11 15.17
CA GLY A 404 -85.77 15.58 16.07
C GLY A 404 -86.28 16.60 17.12
N MET A 405 -85.49 17.58 17.48
CA MET A 405 -85.85 18.72 18.28
C MET A 405 -85.02 19.98 17.80
N VAL A 406 -85.69 21.02 17.43
CA VAL A 406 -85.09 22.32 17.13
C VAL A 406 -85.48 23.29 18.20
N LYS A 407 -84.51 23.84 18.96
CA LYS A 407 -84.77 24.88 20.00
C LYS A 407 -84.15 26.16 19.51
N ILE A 408 -84.97 27.19 19.36
CA ILE A 408 -84.53 28.57 19.00
C ILE A 408 -84.90 29.41 20.26
N ASN A 409 -83.84 29.94 20.89
CA ASN A 409 -84.04 30.83 22.04
C ASN A 409 -84.11 32.25 21.52
N SER A 410 -85.19 32.93 21.81
CA SER A 410 -85.38 34.36 21.56
C SER A 410 -84.67 35.18 22.62
#